data_5d6a9dd58e2713819349ba3f12ef4402
#
_entry.id   5d6a9dd58e2713819349ba3f12ef4402
#
_cell.length_a   1.000
_cell.length_b   1.000
_cell.length_c   1.000
_cell.angle_alpha   90.00
_cell.angle_beta   90.00
_cell.angle_gamma   90.00
#
_symmetry.space_group_name_H-M   'P 1'
#
loop_
_entity.id
_entity.type
_entity.pdbx_description
1 polymer ?
#
loop_
_entity_poly.entity_id
_entity_poly.type
_entity_poly.pdbx_seq_one_letter_code
_entity_poly.pdbx_strand_id
1 'polypeptide(L)'
;MYVLYVGNKNYSSWSLRGWLAAKLSGAPFREVLVQLTGTYNPDNRAFSPTALVPALHDGDVHVWDTLAIAEYLAERHAGMWPADAATRAWARSIAAEMHSGFAALRNEMAMCIRERVDVRPWSDALAANVARVEEIWSESRRRFGRDGAFLCGAYSLADVFYAPVAFRFRTYDVRPAGEAGAYMAVLLAHPHVREWEAAALAETTVLAADEPRVLYRDKLAAAGRA
;
A
#
# COMPACT_ATOMS: atom_id res chain seq x y z
N MET A 1 17.24 -6.10 16.75
CA MET A 1 16.86 -6.41 15.33
C MET A 1 15.36 -6.59 15.29
N TYR A 2 14.68 -5.85 14.46
CA TYR A 2 13.22 -5.94 14.30
C TYR A 2 12.78 -7.29 13.74
N VAL A 3 11.57 -7.74 14.12
CA VAL A 3 10.86 -8.85 13.50
C VAL A 3 9.54 -8.32 12.96
N LEU A 4 9.33 -8.43 11.64
CA LEU A 4 8.13 -7.96 10.98
C LEU A 4 7.30 -9.13 10.43
N TYR A 5 6.11 -9.28 10.96
CA TYR A 5 5.12 -10.26 10.50
C TYR A 5 4.31 -9.64 9.35
N VAL A 6 4.28 -10.31 8.21
CA VAL A 6 3.59 -9.85 7.00
C VAL A 6 2.73 -10.95 6.40
N GLY A 7 1.63 -10.59 5.79
CA GLY A 7 0.80 -11.52 5.02
C GLY A 7 1.28 -11.67 3.58
N ASN A 8 0.60 -12.54 2.83
CA ASN A 8 0.90 -12.82 1.42
C ASN A 8 1.08 -11.54 0.61
N LYS A 9 2.20 -11.46 -0.09
CA LYS A 9 2.66 -10.22 -0.74
C LYS A 9 1.80 -9.81 -1.93
N ASN A 10 1.17 -10.78 -2.60
CA ASN A 10 0.26 -10.49 -3.70
C ASN A 10 -1.00 -9.73 -3.23
N TYR A 11 -1.47 -9.94 -2.00
CA TYR A 11 -2.78 -9.48 -1.54
C TYR A 11 -2.73 -8.47 -0.40
N SER A 12 -1.77 -8.59 0.53
CA SER A 12 -1.78 -7.80 1.76
C SER A 12 -1.27 -6.39 1.55
N SER A 13 -2.17 -5.47 1.26
CA SER A 13 -1.86 -4.04 1.13
C SER A 13 -1.39 -3.41 2.44
N TRP A 14 -1.85 -3.93 3.59
CA TRP A 14 -1.40 -3.48 4.90
C TRP A 14 0.04 -3.93 5.18
N SER A 15 0.37 -5.19 4.87
CA SER A 15 1.74 -5.71 5.03
C SER A 15 2.74 -4.99 4.11
N LEU A 16 2.35 -4.63 2.89
CA LEU A 16 3.18 -3.83 1.99
C LEU A 16 3.59 -2.50 2.63
N ARG A 17 2.65 -1.78 3.28
CA ARG A 17 2.97 -0.52 3.97
C ARG A 17 3.96 -0.72 5.11
N GLY A 18 3.71 -1.69 6.00
CA GLY A 18 4.61 -1.99 7.11
C GLY A 18 6.00 -2.40 6.64
N TRP A 19 6.07 -3.20 5.58
CA TRP A 19 7.33 -3.66 5.01
C TRP A 19 8.11 -2.53 4.34
N LEU A 20 7.45 -1.69 3.56
CA LEU A 20 8.09 -0.52 2.96
C LEU A 20 8.57 0.50 4.00
N ALA A 21 7.82 0.68 5.10
CA ALA A 21 8.25 1.51 6.22
C ALA A 21 9.52 0.93 6.88
N ALA A 22 9.58 -0.39 7.10
CA ALA A 22 10.76 -1.05 7.62
C ALA A 22 11.97 -0.93 6.66
N LYS A 23 11.78 -1.07 5.36
CA LYS A 23 12.84 -0.85 4.35
C LYS A 23 13.31 0.61 4.33
N LEU A 24 12.39 1.56 4.41
CA LEU A 24 12.71 3.00 4.43
C LEU A 24 13.51 3.39 5.66
N SER A 25 13.30 2.74 6.81
CA SER A 25 14.07 3.00 8.03
C SER A 25 15.56 2.68 7.88
N GLY A 26 15.94 1.85 6.92
CA GLY A 26 17.31 1.35 6.74
C GLY A 26 17.77 0.36 7.82
N ALA A 27 16.94 0.09 8.84
CA ALA A 27 17.29 -0.84 9.90
C ALA A 27 17.14 -2.30 9.45
N PRO A 28 18.01 -3.20 9.91
CA PRO A 28 17.87 -4.62 9.62
C PRO A 28 16.65 -5.20 10.33
N PHE A 29 15.87 -5.99 9.60
CA PHE A 29 14.74 -6.72 10.15
C PHE A 29 14.63 -8.13 9.58
N ARG A 30 14.05 -9.01 10.36
CA ARG A 30 13.66 -10.36 9.94
C ARG A 30 12.19 -10.35 9.56
N GLU A 31 11.91 -10.78 8.34
CA GLU A 31 10.54 -10.98 7.86
C GLU A 31 10.01 -12.35 8.29
N VAL A 32 8.75 -12.38 8.72
CA VAL A 32 8.00 -13.61 8.99
C VAL A 32 6.73 -13.60 8.15
N LEU A 33 6.65 -14.48 7.17
CA LEU A 33 5.45 -14.63 6.34
C LEU A 33 4.36 -15.38 7.11
N VAL A 34 3.21 -14.75 7.25
CA VAL A 34 1.98 -15.32 7.79
C VAL A 34 1.07 -15.64 6.62
N GLN A 35 0.77 -16.92 6.42
CA GLN A 35 -0.13 -17.33 5.36
C GLN A 35 -1.56 -16.87 5.65
N LEU A 36 -2.10 -16.01 4.79
CA LEU A 36 -3.48 -15.59 4.87
C LEU A 36 -4.39 -16.69 4.29
N THR A 37 -5.51 -16.92 4.97
CA THR A 37 -6.51 -17.92 4.55
C THR A 37 -7.81 -17.29 4.06
N GLY A 38 -7.86 -15.95 4.03
CA GLY A 38 -9.09 -15.20 3.74
C GLY A 38 -10.05 -15.10 4.93
N THR A 39 -9.75 -15.76 6.04
CA THR A 39 -10.55 -15.74 7.26
C THR A 39 -9.71 -15.31 8.48
N TYR A 40 -10.40 -14.81 9.52
CA TYR A 40 -9.75 -14.49 10.79
C TYR A 40 -9.13 -15.74 11.42
N ASN A 41 -7.84 -15.68 11.76
CA ASN A 41 -7.14 -16.74 12.47
C ASN A 41 -6.75 -16.26 13.87
N PRO A 42 -7.38 -16.79 14.95
CA PRO A 42 -7.09 -16.41 16.33
C PRO A 42 -5.67 -16.77 16.77
N ASP A 43 -5.02 -17.77 16.17
CA ASP A 43 -3.65 -18.18 16.50
C ASP A 43 -2.64 -17.07 16.22
N ASN A 44 -2.97 -16.15 15.33
CA ASN A 44 -2.15 -14.96 15.04
C ASN A 44 -2.04 -14.02 16.26
N ARG A 45 -2.84 -14.20 17.30
CA ARG A 45 -2.67 -13.48 18.58
C ARG A 45 -1.35 -13.77 19.27
N ALA A 46 -0.68 -14.85 18.90
CA ALA A 46 0.68 -15.14 19.37
C ALA A 46 1.70 -14.05 19.01
N PHE A 47 1.47 -13.29 17.93
CA PHE A 47 2.38 -12.20 17.52
C PHE A 47 1.68 -10.84 17.37
N SER A 48 0.37 -10.77 17.32
CA SER A 48 -0.38 -9.51 17.16
C SER A 48 -1.65 -9.54 18.02
N PRO A 49 -1.87 -8.56 18.91
CA PRO A 49 -3.08 -8.52 19.75
C PRO A 49 -4.39 -8.51 18.98
N THR A 50 -4.37 -7.99 17.74
CA THR A 50 -5.52 -7.97 16.83
C THR A 50 -5.65 -9.22 15.97
N ALA A 51 -4.67 -10.12 16.01
CA ALA A 51 -4.51 -11.25 15.08
C ALA A 51 -4.34 -10.84 13.60
N LEU A 52 -4.06 -9.58 13.34
CA LEU A 52 -3.88 -9.02 11.99
C LEU A 52 -2.41 -8.75 11.69
N VAL A 53 -2.11 -8.67 10.41
CA VAL A 53 -0.81 -8.26 9.87
C VAL A 53 -0.92 -6.87 9.20
N PRO A 54 0.18 -6.07 9.23
CA PRO A 54 1.47 -6.35 9.80
C PRO A 54 1.52 -6.17 11.31
N ALA A 55 2.51 -6.83 11.95
CA ALA A 55 2.93 -6.54 13.31
C ALA A 55 4.46 -6.47 13.37
N LEU A 56 4.98 -5.51 14.14
CA LEU A 56 6.42 -5.30 14.34
C LEU A 56 6.78 -5.60 15.79
N HIS A 57 7.81 -6.42 16.00
CA HIS A 57 8.41 -6.63 17.30
C HIS A 57 9.81 -6.03 17.35
N ASP A 58 10.10 -5.31 18.43
CA ASP A 58 11.40 -4.77 18.80
C ASP A 58 11.72 -5.20 20.24
N GLY A 59 12.33 -6.37 20.40
CA GLY A 59 12.43 -7.01 21.72
C GLY A 59 11.04 -7.28 22.30
N ASP A 60 10.79 -6.72 23.49
CA ASP A 60 9.51 -6.86 24.19
C ASP A 60 8.45 -5.82 23.75
N VAL A 61 8.81 -4.89 22.86
CA VAL A 61 7.86 -3.91 22.31
C VAL A 61 7.17 -4.50 21.11
N HIS A 62 5.85 -4.59 21.18
CA HIS A 62 5.02 -5.05 20.08
C HIS A 62 4.18 -3.90 19.53
N VAL A 63 4.32 -3.63 18.23
CA VAL A 63 3.60 -2.56 17.53
C VAL A 63 2.75 -3.17 16.43
N TRP A 64 1.50 -2.84 16.40
CA TRP A 64 0.56 -3.26 15.35
C TRP A 64 -0.15 -2.05 14.77
N ASP A 65 -0.80 -2.22 13.60
CA ASP A 65 -1.26 -1.18 12.72
C ASP A 65 -0.13 -0.48 11.95
N THR A 66 -0.37 -0.23 10.66
CA THR A 66 0.67 0.31 9.77
C THR A 66 1.07 1.75 10.08
N LEU A 67 0.12 2.57 10.55
CA LEU A 67 0.45 3.95 10.91
C LEU A 67 1.26 3.99 12.20
N ALA A 68 0.90 3.18 13.19
CA ALA A 68 1.67 3.05 14.43
C ALA A 68 3.08 2.51 14.17
N ILE A 69 3.23 1.49 13.32
CA ILE A 69 4.54 0.96 12.90
C ILE A 69 5.37 2.03 12.20
N ALA A 70 4.76 2.80 11.28
CA ALA A 70 5.45 3.86 10.56
C ALA A 70 5.95 4.97 11.50
N GLU A 71 5.13 5.44 12.45
CA GLU A 71 5.52 6.45 13.43
C GLU A 71 6.54 5.90 14.42
N TYR A 72 6.39 4.67 14.92
CA TYR A 72 7.38 4.03 15.79
C TYR A 72 8.76 3.96 15.16
N LEU A 73 8.84 3.62 13.87
CA LEU A 73 10.08 3.61 13.12
C LEU A 73 10.61 5.03 12.89
N ALA A 74 9.73 5.99 12.57
CA ALA A 74 10.11 7.37 12.30
C ALA A 74 10.67 8.11 13.53
N GLU A 75 10.26 7.73 14.75
CA GLU A 75 10.83 8.24 15.99
C GLU A 75 12.30 7.80 16.20
N ARG A 76 12.72 6.68 15.61
CA ARG A 76 14.02 6.03 15.79
C ARG A 76 14.96 6.21 14.61
N HIS A 77 14.42 6.49 13.45
CA HIS A 77 15.15 6.57 12.19
C HIS A 77 14.85 7.88 11.48
N ALA A 78 15.86 8.74 11.33
CA ALA A 78 15.71 10.03 10.68
C ALA A 78 15.38 9.90 9.19
N GLY A 79 14.71 10.91 8.62
CA GLY A 79 14.47 11.01 7.17
C GLY A 79 13.27 10.23 6.66
N MET A 80 12.49 9.57 7.52
CA MET A 80 11.28 8.85 7.10
C MET A 80 10.12 9.78 6.73
N TRP A 81 10.04 10.96 7.35
CA TRP A 81 9.15 12.06 6.99
C TRP A 81 9.95 13.25 6.45
N PRO A 82 9.33 14.15 5.65
CA PRO A 82 9.97 15.39 5.20
C PRO A 82 10.51 16.23 6.37
N ALA A 83 11.68 16.83 6.21
CA ALA A 83 12.32 17.63 7.24
C ALA A 83 11.60 18.97 7.48
N ASP A 84 11.09 19.62 6.41
CA ASP A 84 10.29 20.84 6.53
C ASP A 84 8.96 20.57 7.22
N ALA A 85 8.60 21.42 8.20
CA ALA A 85 7.43 21.21 9.04
C ALA A 85 6.09 21.27 8.28
N ALA A 86 5.97 22.18 7.31
CA ALA A 86 4.75 22.32 6.52
C ALA A 86 4.57 21.14 5.55
N THR A 87 5.65 20.73 4.88
CA THR A 87 5.68 19.54 4.01
C THR A 87 5.40 18.27 4.80
N ARG A 88 5.97 18.15 6.00
CA ARG A 88 5.74 17.03 6.90
C ARG A 88 4.29 16.95 7.39
N ALA A 89 3.68 18.09 7.72
CA ALA A 89 2.27 18.15 8.10
C ALA A 89 1.36 17.66 6.94
N TRP A 90 1.64 18.12 5.73
CA TRP A 90 0.95 17.64 4.51
C TRP A 90 1.13 16.13 4.32
N ALA A 91 2.37 15.64 4.35
CA ALA A 91 2.71 14.23 4.19
C ALA A 91 1.96 13.33 5.18
N ARG A 92 1.91 13.73 6.45
CA ARG A 92 1.14 13.02 7.49
C ARG A 92 -0.35 13.07 7.23
N SER A 93 -0.89 14.21 6.80
CA SER A 93 -2.32 14.35 6.52
C SER A 93 -2.78 13.41 5.40
N ILE A 94 -2.06 13.39 4.27
CA ILE A 94 -2.41 12.52 3.14
C ILE A 94 -2.18 11.03 3.47
N ALA A 95 -1.17 10.70 4.29
CA ALA A 95 -0.95 9.33 4.76
C ALA A 95 -2.08 8.87 5.70
N ALA A 96 -2.53 9.73 6.62
CA ALA A 96 -3.65 9.46 7.52
C ALA A 96 -4.99 9.34 6.76
N GLU A 97 -5.24 10.22 5.76
CA GLU A 97 -6.39 10.13 4.87
C GLU A 97 -6.41 8.79 4.12
N MET A 98 -5.25 8.37 3.57
CA MET A 98 -5.14 7.06 2.93
C MET A 98 -5.32 5.92 3.93
N HIS A 99 -4.84 6.05 5.16
CA HIS A 99 -4.93 5.03 6.19
C HIS A 99 -6.38 4.77 6.62
N SER A 100 -7.17 5.81 6.85
CA SER A 100 -8.53 5.72 7.40
C SER A 100 -9.65 5.76 6.36
N GLY A 101 -9.37 6.27 5.16
CA GLY A 101 -10.37 6.54 4.13
C GLY A 101 -10.37 5.55 2.96
N PHE A 102 -11.01 5.98 1.87
CA PHE A 102 -11.05 5.28 0.58
C PHE A 102 -11.71 3.89 0.65
N ALA A 103 -12.83 3.78 1.35
CA ALA A 103 -13.53 2.51 1.56
C ALA A 103 -13.97 1.86 0.23
N ALA A 104 -14.51 2.63 -0.71
CA ALA A 104 -14.91 2.10 -2.01
C ALA A 104 -13.71 1.53 -2.79
N LEU A 105 -12.59 2.27 -2.83
CA LEU A 105 -11.35 1.80 -3.47
C LEU A 105 -10.84 0.48 -2.85
N ARG A 106 -10.92 0.34 -1.53
CA ARG A 106 -10.47 -0.87 -0.83
C ARG A 106 -11.36 -2.06 -1.11
N ASN A 107 -12.68 -1.84 -1.13
CA ASN A 107 -13.68 -2.87 -1.28
C ASN A 107 -13.84 -3.33 -2.73
N GLU A 108 -13.76 -2.37 -3.68
CA GLU A 108 -14.02 -2.64 -5.09
C GLU A 108 -12.76 -2.86 -5.92
N MET A 109 -11.58 -2.52 -5.38
CA MET A 109 -10.29 -2.78 -6.02
C MET A 109 -9.37 -3.51 -5.03
N ALA A 110 -9.65 -4.79 -4.74
CA ALA A 110 -8.77 -5.63 -3.93
C ALA A 110 -7.34 -5.63 -4.50
N MET A 111 -6.32 -5.61 -3.64
CA MET A 111 -4.94 -5.66 -4.11
C MET A 111 -4.61 -7.08 -4.59
N CYS A 112 -4.31 -7.23 -5.88
CA CYS A 112 -3.81 -8.45 -6.48
C CYS A 112 -2.74 -8.05 -7.51
N ILE A 113 -1.47 -8.12 -7.12
CA ILE A 113 -0.35 -7.56 -7.88
C ILE A 113 -0.16 -8.25 -9.24
N ARG A 114 -0.44 -9.55 -9.29
CA ARG A 114 -0.27 -10.38 -10.51
C ARG A 114 -1.32 -10.12 -11.59
N GLU A 115 -2.51 -9.61 -11.22
CA GLU A 115 -3.64 -9.51 -12.14
C GLU A 115 -3.70 -8.18 -12.90
N ARG A 116 -4.37 -8.21 -14.04
CA ARG A 116 -4.74 -7.06 -14.87
C ARG A 116 -6.16 -7.28 -15.36
N VAL A 117 -7.09 -6.40 -14.94
CA VAL A 117 -8.50 -6.47 -15.30
C VAL A 117 -9.06 -5.06 -15.55
N ASP A 118 -10.06 -4.98 -16.39
CA ASP A 118 -10.87 -3.78 -16.56
C ASP A 118 -12.30 -4.08 -16.10
N VAL A 119 -12.68 -3.50 -14.97
CA VAL A 119 -13.98 -3.73 -14.32
C VAL A 119 -14.95 -2.55 -14.48
N ARG A 120 -14.68 -1.65 -15.43
CA ARG A 120 -15.58 -0.53 -15.73
C ARG A 120 -16.96 -0.97 -16.24
N PRO A 121 -18.06 -0.23 -16.01
CA PRO A 121 -18.11 1.03 -15.26
C PRO A 121 -17.92 0.82 -13.75
N TRP A 122 -17.35 1.83 -13.09
CA TRP A 122 -17.18 1.85 -11.64
C TRP A 122 -18.44 2.40 -10.94
N SER A 123 -18.56 2.16 -9.64
CA SER A 123 -19.52 2.88 -8.81
C SER A 123 -19.11 4.37 -8.69
N ASP A 124 -20.09 5.24 -8.44
CA ASP A 124 -19.82 6.68 -8.21
C ASP A 124 -18.88 6.89 -7.03
N ALA A 125 -19.02 6.08 -5.97
CA ALA A 125 -18.16 6.13 -4.80
C ALA A 125 -16.71 5.73 -5.13
N LEU A 126 -16.50 4.70 -5.96
CA LEU A 126 -15.16 4.33 -6.42
C LEU A 126 -14.57 5.41 -7.33
N ALA A 127 -15.35 5.93 -8.27
CA ALA A 127 -14.90 7.01 -9.16
C ALA A 127 -14.47 8.26 -8.36
N ALA A 128 -15.21 8.63 -7.33
CA ALA A 128 -14.86 9.73 -6.42
C ALA A 128 -13.57 9.43 -5.64
N ASN A 129 -13.37 8.19 -5.16
CA ASN A 129 -12.13 7.81 -4.50
C ASN A 129 -10.91 7.87 -5.44
N VAL A 130 -11.05 7.39 -6.67
CA VAL A 130 -9.98 7.48 -7.68
C VAL A 130 -9.63 8.94 -7.97
N ALA A 131 -10.63 9.79 -8.23
CA ALA A 131 -10.42 11.21 -8.48
C ALA A 131 -9.72 11.91 -7.29
N ARG A 132 -10.09 11.59 -6.04
CA ARG A 132 -9.44 12.13 -4.85
C ARG A 132 -7.97 11.71 -4.75
N VAL A 133 -7.63 10.47 -5.07
CA VAL A 133 -6.23 10.02 -5.11
C VAL A 133 -5.43 10.79 -6.15
N GLU A 134 -5.98 10.96 -7.35
CA GLU A 134 -5.33 11.73 -8.42
C GLU A 134 -5.11 13.20 -8.03
N GLU A 135 -6.09 13.80 -7.37
CA GLU A 135 -5.99 15.16 -6.82
C GLU A 135 -4.85 15.26 -5.79
N ILE A 136 -4.81 14.34 -4.81
CA ILE A 136 -3.76 14.32 -3.78
C ILE A 136 -2.37 14.16 -4.42
N TRP A 137 -2.21 13.26 -5.38
CA TRP A 137 -0.93 13.04 -6.03
C TRP A 137 -0.50 14.27 -6.82
N SER A 138 -1.40 14.84 -7.62
CA SER A 138 -1.10 16.03 -8.43
C SER A 138 -0.80 17.25 -7.55
N GLU A 139 -1.59 17.49 -6.50
CA GLU A 139 -1.38 18.61 -5.60
C GLU A 139 -0.09 18.47 -4.79
N SER A 140 0.21 17.28 -4.28
CA SER A 140 1.45 17.03 -3.55
C SER A 140 2.67 17.30 -4.43
N ARG A 141 2.67 16.79 -5.66
CA ARG A 141 3.75 17.02 -6.62
C ARG A 141 3.92 18.49 -6.94
N ARG A 142 2.84 19.19 -7.24
CA ARG A 142 2.86 20.62 -7.56
C ARG A 142 3.38 21.49 -6.41
N ARG A 143 2.98 21.18 -5.16
CA ARG A 143 3.34 21.99 -3.98
C ARG A 143 4.71 21.64 -3.42
N PHE A 144 5.05 20.38 -3.35
CA PHE A 144 6.18 19.87 -2.57
C PHE A 144 7.13 18.96 -3.35
N GLY A 145 6.83 18.65 -4.62
CA GLY A 145 7.60 17.71 -5.42
C GLY A 145 8.82 18.28 -6.14
N ARG A 146 9.20 19.57 -5.92
CA ARG A 146 10.26 20.24 -6.69
C ARG A 146 11.63 19.58 -6.55
N ASP A 147 11.96 19.10 -5.37
CA ASP A 147 13.29 18.59 -5.03
C ASP A 147 13.42 17.07 -5.18
N GLY A 148 12.54 16.45 -5.97
CA GLY A 148 12.60 15.02 -6.23
C GLY A 148 11.39 14.47 -6.98
N ALA A 149 11.34 13.16 -7.14
CA ALA A 149 10.35 12.49 -7.98
C ALA A 149 9.10 11.99 -7.21
N PHE A 150 9.11 12.09 -5.87
CA PHE A 150 8.06 11.56 -5.00
C PHE A 150 7.08 12.64 -4.51
N LEU A 151 6.03 12.27 -3.79
CA LEU A 151 4.94 13.19 -3.40
C LEU A 151 5.44 14.46 -2.72
N CYS A 152 6.42 14.32 -1.85
CA CYS A 152 7.00 15.41 -1.07
C CYS A 152 8.49 15.60 -1.36
N GLY A 153 8.92 15.41 -2.59
CA GLY A 153 10.31 15.50 -3.02
C GLY A 153 11.03 14.16 -2.92
N ALA A 154 11.65 13.85 -1.80
CA ALA A 154 12.29 12.56 -1.54
C ALA A 154 11.25 11.47 -1.21
N TYR A 155 11.63 10.21 -1.45
CA TYR A 155 10.81 9.04 -1.03
C TYR A 155 10.63 9.05 0.49
N SER A 156 9.39 8.95 0.94
CA SER A 156 9.01 9.10 2.33
C SER A 156 7.84 8.19 2.73
N LEU A 157 7.44 8.22 3.99
CA LEU A 157 6.27 7.47 4.46
C LEU A 157 4.98 7.86 3.72
N ALA A 158 4.85 9.10 3.19
CA ALA A 158 3.72 9.44 2.33
C ALA A 158 3.61 8.50 1.13
N ASP A 159 4.73 8.22 0.45
CA ASP A 159 4.78 7.32 -0.71
C ASP A 159 4.53 5.87 -0.32
N VAL A 160 5.02 5.45 0.84
CA VAL A 160 4.76 4.13 1.42
C VAL A 160 3.25 3.87 1.56
N PHE A 161 2.48 4.86 2.03
CA PHE A 161 1.03 4.72 2.18
C PHE A 161 0.29 4.61 0.86
N TYR A 162 0.81 5.20 -0.22
CA TYR A 162 0.21 5.15 -1.55
C TYR A 162 0.71 4.01 -2.44
N ALA A 163 1.76 3.28 -2.08
CA ALA A 163 2.27 2.16 -2.87
C ALA A 163 1.21 1.08 -3.18
N PRO A 164 0.35 0.64 -2.22
CA PRO A 164 -0.73 -0.29 -2.54
C PRO A 164 -1.77 0.28 -3.51
N VAL A 165 -1.98 1.60 -3.50
CA VAL A 165 -2.91 2.26 -4.43
C VAL A 165 -2.38 2.22 -5.85
N ALA A 166 -1.08 2.46 -6.04
CA ALA A 166 -0.43 2.35 -7.35
C ALA A 166 -0.55 0.92 -7.91
N PHE A 167 -0.40 -0.11 -7.09
CA PHE A 167 -0.66 -1.49 -7.51
C PHE A 167 -2.13 -1.74 -7.87
N ARG A 168 -3.10 -1.25 -7.08
CA ARG A 168 -4.53 -1.34 -7.40
C ARG A 168 -4.84 -0.64 -8.73
N PHE A 169 -4.34 0.57 -8.93
CA PHE A 169 -4.51 1.31 -10.18
C PHE A 169 -3.99 0.52 -11.38
N ARG A 170 -2.81 -0.08 -11.25
CA ARG A 170 -2.24 -0.93 -12.28
C ARG A 170 -3.07 -2.19 -12.52
N THR A 171 -3.55 -2.85 -11.47
CA THR A 171 -4.37 -4.06 -11.57
C THR A 171 -5.68 -3.79 -12.30
N TYR A 172 -6.34 -2.66 -12.01
CA TYR A 172 -7.66 -2.32 -12.54
C TYR A 172 -7.64 -1.33 -13.70
N ASP A 173 -6.49 -1.19 -14.36
CA ASP A 173 -6.29 -0.33 -15.55
C ASP A 173 -6.70 1.14 -15.33
N VAL A 174 -6.49 1.67 -14.12
CA VAL A 174 -6.59 3.10 -13.84
C VAL A 174 -5.33 3.77 -14.35
N ARG A 175 -5.48 4.78 -15.19
CA ARG A 175 -4.37 5.49 -15.85
C ARG A 175 -4.42 6.97 -15.51
N PRO A 176 -3.91 7.40 -14.36
CA PRO A 176 -3.84 8.82 -14.02
C PRO A 176 -3.07 9.59 -15.08
N ALA A 177 -3.52 10.81 -15.38
CA ALA A 177 -2.85 11.69 -16.33
C ALA A 177 -1.86 12.65 -15.65
N GLY A 178 -1.01 13.29 -16.44
CA GLY A 178 -0.12 14.36 -15.98
C GLY A 178 0.81 13.94 -14.84
N GLU A 179 0.92 14.79 -13.82
CA GLU A 179 1.83 14.57 -12.69
C GLU A 179 1.48 13.34 -11.85
N ALA A 180 0.19 13.02 -11.70
CA ALA A 180 -0.24 11.82 -10.98
C ALA A 180 0.21 10.53 -11.69
N GLY A 181 0.11 10.50 -13.03
CA GLY A 181 0.58 9.36 -13.83
C GLY A 181 2.12 9.23 -13.80
N ALA A 182 2.83 10.34 -13.91
CA ALA A 182 4.29 10.35 -13.80
C ALA A 182 4.75 9.86 -12.41
N TYR A 183 4.10 10.34 -11.35
CA TYR A 183 4.37 9.88 -9.98
C TYR A 183 4.10 8.38 -9.81
N MET A 184 2.95 7.88 -10.28
CA MET A 184 2.63 6.45 -10.20
C MET A 184 3.73 5.58 -10.84
N ALA A 185 4.22 5.99 -12.01
CA ALA A 185 5.30 5.27 -12.71
C ALA A 185 6.60 5.24 -11.89
N VAL A 186 6.99 6.38 -11.31
CA VAL A 186 8.18 6.48 -10.46
C VAL A 186 8.03 5.63 -9.18
N LEU A 187 6.87 5.68 -8.54
CA LEU A 187 6.60 4.88 -7.34
C LEU A 187 6.70 3.38 -7.61
N LEU A 188 6.07 2.90 -8.69
CA LEU A 188 6.15 1.49 -9.08
C LEU A 188 7.56 1.06 -9.51
N ALA A 189 8.41 2.00 -9.95
CA ALA A 189 9.80 1.74 -10.30
C ALA A 189 10.76 1.80 -9.08
N HIS A 190 10.30 2.26 -7.92
CA HIS A 190 11.16 2.35 -6.73
C HIS A 190 11.73 0.98 -6.35
N PRO A 191 13.05 0.86 -6.02
CA PRO A 191 13.70 -0.43 -5.77
C PRO A 191 12.98 -1.32 -4.75
N HIS A 192 12.54 -0.76 -3.62
CA HIS A 192 11.83 -1.53 -2.59
C HIS A 192 10.43 -1.98 -3.06
N VAL A 193 9.74 -1.17 -3.85
CA VAL A 193 8.43 -1.54 -4.44
C VAL A 193 8.61 -2.67 -5.44
N ARG A 194 9.66 -2.63 -6.27
CA ARG A 194 10.02 -3.70 -7.20
C ARG A 194 10.44 -4.99 -6.49
N GLU A 195 11.16 -4.89 -5.37
CA GLU A 195 11.54 -6.04 -4.55
C GLU A 195 10.30 -6.76 -3.99
N TRP A 196 9.34 -5.99 -3.45
CA TRP A 196 8.07 -6.55 -3.00
C TRP A 196 7.28 -7.18 -4.15
N GLU A 197 7.19 -6.50 -5.28
CA GLU A 197 6.50 -7.01 -6.48
C GLU A 197 7.07 -8.33 -6.95
N ALA A 198 8.39 -8.43 -7.06
CA ALA A 198 9.06 -9.67 -7.48
C ALA A 198 8.72 -10.84 -6.55
N ALA A 199 8.72 -10.60 -5.23
CA ALA A 199 8.33 -11.60 -4.25
C ALA A 199 6.83 -11.96 -4.34
N ALA A 200 5.96 -10.98 -4.57
CA ALA A 200 4.52 -11.20 -4.76
C ALA A 200 4.21 -12.06 -6.00
N LEU A 201 4.93 -11.83 -7.11
CA LEU A 201 4.78 -12.60 -8.34
C LEU A 201 5.29 -14.04 -8.21
N ALA A 202 6.24 -14.28 -7.29
CA ALA A 202 6.75 -15.62 -7.00
C ALA A 202 5.82 -16.44 -6.08
N GLU A 203 4.85 -15.81 -5.40
CA GLU A 203 3.89 -16.52 -4.55
C GLU A 203 2.93 -17.38 -5.39
N THR A 204 2.68 -18.60 -4.91
CA THR A 204 1.74 -19.54 -5.54
C THR A 204 0.38 -19.59 -4.84
N THR A 205 0.28 -19.01 -3.64
CA THR A 205 -0.99 -18.95 -2.89
C THR A 205 -2.04 -18.15 -3.65
N VAL A 206 -3.26 -18.67 -3.69
CA VAL A 206 -4.43 -18.02 -4.27
C VAL A 206 -5.47 -17.77 -3.18
N LEU A 207 -5.85 -16.52 -2.98
CA LEU A 207 -6.96 -16.11 -2.11
C LEU A 207 -8.14 -15.72 -2.98
N ALA A 208 -9.07 -16.65 -3.19
CA ALA A 208 -10.18 -16.45 -4.11
C ALA A 208 -11.03 -15.19 -3.81
N ALA A 209 -11.13 -14.81 -2.52
CA ALA A 209 -11.84 -13.61 -2.07
C ALA A 209 -11.17 -12.29 -2.51
N ASP A 210 -9.88 -12.33 -2.89
CA ASP A 210 -9.10 -11.16 -3.32
C ASP A 210 -8.70 -11.24 -4.81
N GLU A 211 -9.12 -12.29 -5.53
CA GLU A 211 -8.86 -12.43 -6.97
C GLU A 211 -9.87 -11.64 -7.79
N PRO A 212 -9.44 -10.62 -8.55
CA PRO A 212 -10.36 -9.79 -9.35
C PRO A 212 -11.19 -10.59 -10.36
N ARG A 213 -10.59 -11.61 -11.00
CA ARG A 213 -11.31 -12.46 -11.95
C ARG A 213 -12.39 -13.33 -11.29
N VAL A 214 -12.26 -13.62 -10.00
CA VAL A 214 -13.29 -14.33 -9.23
C VAL A 214 -14.36 -13.34 -8.77
N LEU A 215 -13.95 -12.20 -8.20
CA LEU A 215 -14.86 -11.16 -7.69
C LEU A 215 -15.75 -10.57 -8.78
N TYR A 216 -15.21 -10.40 -9.98
CA TYR A 216 -15.89 -9.74 -11.09
C TYR A 216 -16.22 -10.67 -12.26
N ARG A 217 -16.30 -11.98 -12.03
CA ARG A 217 -16.53 -12.99 -13.08
C ARG A 217 -17.68 -12.63 -14.01
N ASP A 218 -18.86 -12.37 -13.46
CA ASP A 218 -20.06 -12.09 -14.25
C ASP A 218 -19.96 -10.78 -15.02
N LYS A 219 -19.37 -9.76 -14.39
CA LYS A 219 -19.15 -8.45 -15.00
C LYS A 219 -18.14 -8.52 -16.16
N LEU A 220 -17.06 -9.28 -15.97
CA LEU A 220 -16.05 -9.49 -17.01
C LEU A 220 -16.60 -10.31 -18.17
N ALA A 221 -17.39 -11.35 -17.90
CA ALA A 221 -18.05 -12.16 -18.92
C ALA A 221 -19.03 -11.32 -19.74
N ALA A 222 -19.87 -10.52 -19.09
CA ALA A 222 -20.83 -9.64 -19.78
C ALA A 222 -20.15 -8.58 -20.67
N ALA A 223 -18.90 -8.18 -20.33
CA ALA A 223 -18.12 -7.23 -21.11
C ALA A 223 -17.21 -7.90 -22.17
N GLY A 224 -17.24 -9.23 -22.31
CA GLY A 224 -16.31 -9.96 -23.20
C GLY A 224 -14.84 -9.89 -22.78
N ARG A 225 -14.57 -9.73 -21.48
CA ARG A 225 -13.23 -9.53 -20.89
C ARG A 225 -12.81 -10.68 -19.93
N ALA A 226 -13.53 -11.79 -19.97
CA ALA A 226 -13.29 -12.95 -19.09
C ALA A 226 -11.99 -13.70 -19.44
#